data_be78c9d4dba201bd4cb82124e6c25983
#
_entry.id   be78c9d4dba201bd4cb82124e6c25983
#
_cell.length_a   1.000
_cell.length_b   1.000
_cell.length_c   1.000
_cell.angle_alpha   90.00
_cell.angle_beta   90.00
_cell.angle_gamma   90.00
#
_symmetry.space_group_name_H-M   'P 1'
#
loop_
_entity.id
_entity.type
_entity.pdbx_description
1 polymer ?
#
loop_
_entity_poly.entity_id
_entity_poly.type
_entity_poly.pdbx_seq_one_letter_code
_entity_poly.pdbx_strand_id
1 'polypeptide(L)'
;MATNEKQTKSKSRVRDHGEVFTAEREVNAMLDLVKNETERIDSRFLEPACGNGNFLIKILERKLNVVDGAYKRSQWDWEIHAMVAASSLYGVELLPDNTADCQNRLFDYFKKRYKTLYKNSIIKMETDTLHVKRCTFVSC
;
A
#
# COMPACT_ATOMS: atom_id res chain seq x y z
N MET A 1 13.62 -21.19 -0.29
CA MET A 1 12.55 -21.68 0.61
C MET A 1 11.32 -20.83 0.38
N ALA A 2 10.25 -21.42 -0.13
CA ALA A 2 8.98 -20.70 -0.29
C ALA A 2 8.43 -20.41 1.10
N THR A 3 8.33 -19.14 1.48
CA THR A 3 7.61 -18.72 2.67
C THR A 3 6.16 -19.10 2.48
N ASN A 4 5.67 -20.00 3.32
CA ASN A 4 4.28 -20.47 3.33
C ASN A 4 3.42 -19.33 3.87
N GLU A 5 3.13 -18.33 3.03
CA GLU A 5 2.25 -17.23 3.40
C GLU A 5 0.85 -17.78 3.65
N LYS A 6 0.32 -17.51 4.84
CA LYS A 6 -1.01 -17.93 5.22
C LYS A 6 -2.05 -17.16 4.39
N GLN A 7 -2.56 -17.77 3.34
CA GLN A 7 -3.52 -17.15 2.42
C GLN A 7 -4.95 -17.02 2.97
N THR A 8 -5.22 -17.54 4.16
CA THR A 8 -6.56 -17.49 4.77
C THR A 8 -6.49 -17.19 6.25
N LYS A 9 -7.43 -16.39 6.79
CA LYS A 9 -7.56 -16.14 8.23
C LYS A 9 -8.26 -17.30 8.94
N SER A 10 -9.34 -17.84 8.35
CA SER A 10 -10.05 -18.99 8.91
C SER A 10 -10.86 -19.75 7.84
N LYS A 11 -11.22 -20.99 8.12
CA LYS A 11 -12.08 -21.81 7.23
C LYS A 11 -13.51 -21.25 7.13
N SER A 12 -14.04 -20.66 8.19
CA SER A 12 -15.37 -20.02 8.17
C SER A 12 -15.38 -18.81 7.24
N ARG A 13 -14.35 -17.97 7.26
CA ARG A 13 -14.26 -16.79 6.38
C ARG A 13 -14.15 -17.17 4.90
N VAL A 14 -13.45 -18.26 4.60
CA VAL A 14 -13.40 -18.80 3.22
C VAL A 14 -14.77 -19.25 2.77
N ARG A 15 -15.51 -19.97 3.64
CA ARG A 15 -16.85 -20.47 3.31
C ARG A 15 -17.89 -19.35 3.18
N ASP A 16 -17.85 -18.38 4.11
CA ASP A 16 -18.91 -17.38 4.26
C ASP A 16 -18.68 -16.15 3.36
N HIS A 17 -17.41 -15.84 3.03
CA HIS A 17 -17.00 -14.65 2.26
C HIS A 17 -16.08 -14.95 1.07
N GLY A 18 -15.70 -16.21 0.86
CA GLY A 18 -14.73 -16.57 -0.19
C GLY A 18 -13.33 -15.96 0.04
N GLU A 19 -12.98 -15.61 1.28
CA GLU A 19 -11.76 -14.87 1.60
C GLU A 19 -10.51 -15.73 1.40
N VAL A 20 -9.80 -15.45 0.33
CA VAL A 20 -8.47 -16.03 0.05
C VAL A 20 -7.54 -14.91 -0.40
N PHE A 21 -6.45 -14.69 0.34
CA PHE A 21 -5.48 -13.66 -0.02
C PHE A 21 -4.57 -14.16 -1.15
N THR A 22 -4.41 -13.34 -2.18
CA THR A 22 -3.50 -13.64 -3.28
C THR A 22 -2.06 -13.63 -2.79
N ALA A 23 -1.30 -14.68 -3.10
CA ALA A 23 0.10 -14.76 -2.70
C ALA A 23 0.96 -13.71 -3.41
N GLU A 24 2.05 -13.29 -2.77
CA GLU A 24 2.89 -12.20 -3.27
C GLU A 24 3.43 -12.47 -4.68
N ARG A 25 3.76 -13.72 -4.99
CA ARG A 25 4.25 -14.11 -6.32
C ARG A 25 3.20 -13.84 -7.42
N GLU A 26 1.96 -14.23 -7.17
CA GLU A 26 0.84 -14.01 -8.09
C GLU A 26 0.54 -12.51 -8.23
N VAL A 27 0.54 -11.77 -7.11
CA VAL A 27 0.36 -10.31 -7.12
C VAL A 27 1.40 -9.64 -8.02
N ASN A 28 2.68 -9.98 -7.86
CA ASN A 28 3.74 -9.41 -8.68
C ASN A 28 3.59 -9.78 -10.16
N ALA A 29 3.27 -11.03 -10.48
CA ALA A 29 3.06 -11.47 -11.85
C ALA A 29 1.90 -10.73 -12.53
N MET A 30 0.80 -10.49 -11.81
CA MET A 30 -0.34 -9.72 -12.33
C MET A 30 0.01 -8.24 -12.52
N LEU A 31 0.74 -7.64 -11.58
CA LEU A 31 1.17 -6.24 -11.67
C LEU A 31 2.21 -6.01 -12.78
N ASP A 32 2.97 -7.03 -13.16
CA ASP A 32 3.91 -6.95 -14.28
C ASP A 32 3.20 -6.78 -15.63
N LEU A 33 1.95 -7.24 -15.75
CA LEU A 33 1.13 -7.03 -16.96
C LEU A 33 0.78 -5.54 -17.16
N VAL A 34 0.75 -4.77 -16.08
CA VAL A 34 0.45 -3.33 -16.09
C VAL A 34 1.61 -2.50 -15.52
N LYS A 35 2.84 -2.97 -15.75
CA LYS A 35 4.05 -2.38 -15.19
C LYS A 35 4.16 -0.88 -15.44
N ASN A 36 3.89 -0.44 -16.66
CA ASN A 36 3.96 0.97 -17.04
C ASN A 36 3.05 1.86 -16.17
N GLU A 37 1.89 1.35 -15.77
CA GLU A 37 0.97 2.09 -14.91
C GLU A 37 1.39 2.00 -13.43
N THR A 38 1.92 0.87 -12.97
CA THR A 38 2.42 0.74 -11.58
C THR A 38 3.68 1.55 -11.32
N GLU A 39 4.41 1.93 -12.36
CA GLU A 39 5.59 2.80 -12.30
C GLU A 39 5.27 4.28 -12.59
N ARG A 40 4.01 4.64 -12.88
CA ARG A 40 3.56 6.03 -12.93
C ARG A 40 3.05 6.46 -11.56
N ILE A 41 3.61 7.54 -11.03
CA ILE A 41 3.31 8.03 -9.68
C ILE A 41 1.83 8.37 -9.52
N ASP A 42 1.22 9.01 -10.52
CA ASP A 42 -0.14 9.54 -10.51
C ASP A 42 -1.22 8.59 -11.08
N SER A 43 -0.85 7.45 -11.66
CA SER A 43 -1.82 6.47 -12.17
C SER A 43 -2.71 5.96 -11.04
N ARG A 44 -4.04 6.03 -11.24
CA ARG A 44 -5.02 5.60 -10.24
C ARG A 44 -5.27 4.11 -10.33
N PHE A 45 -5.28 3.47 -9.18
CA PHE A 45 -5.61 2.05 -9.04
C PHE A 45 -6.81 1.88 -8.12
N LEU A 46 -7.77 1.10 -8.55
CA LEU A 46 -8.90 0.66 -7.74
C LEU A 46 -8.85 -0.86 -7.58
N GLU A 47 -8.76 -1.31 -6.35
CA GLU A 47 -8.88 -2.72 -5.99
C GLU A 47 -10.26 -2.93 -5.31
N PRO A 48 -11.23 -3.54 -6.01
CA PRO A 48 -12.61 -3.64 -5.50
C PRO A 48 -12.80 -4.69 -4.42
N ALA A 49 -11.80 -5.52 -4.15
CA ALA A 49 -11.79 -6.53 -3.09
C ALA A 49 -10.40 -6.61 -2.48
N CYS A 50 -9.96 -5.50 -1.86
CA CYS A 50 -8.56 -5.33 -1.51
C CYS A 50 -8.07 -6.22 -0.36
N GLY A 51 -8.98 -6.84 0.39
CA GLY A 51 -8.62 -7.67 1.52
C GLY A 51 -7.72 -6.93 2.51
N ASN A 52 -6.62 -7.54 2.89
CA ASN A 52 -5.60 -6.93 3.74
C ASN A 52 -4.58 -6.06 2.96
N GLY A 53 -4.82 -5.79 1.67
CA GLY A 53 -4.05 -4.85 0.86
C GLY A 53 -2.83 -5.42 0.13
N ASN A 54 -2.79 -6.70 -0.18
CA ASN A 54 -1.62 -7.31 -0.85
C ASN A 54 -1.27 -6.63 -2.19
N PHE A 55 -2.27 -6.34 -3.04
CA PHE A 55 -2.06 -5.61 -4.28
C PHE A 55 -1.66 -4.16 -4.03
N LEU A 56 -2.40 -3.45 -3.17
CA LEU A 56 -2.18 -2.03 -2.91
C LEU A 56 -0.78 -1.76 -2.34
N ILE A 57 -0.28 -2.62 -1.46
CA ILE A 57 1.08 -2.52 -0.93
C ILE A 57 2.13 -2.67 -2.04
N LYS A 58 1.95 -3.62 -2.95
CA LYS A 58 2.92 -3.82 -4.04
C LYS A 58 2.88 -2.70 -5.07
N ILE A 59 1.72 -2.12 -5.34
CA ILE A 59 1.61 -0.94 -6.18
C ILE A 59 2.30 0.25 -5.49
N LEU A 60 2.03 0.47 -4.19
CA LEU A 60 2.70 1.52 -3.43
C LEU A 60 4.23 1.36 -3.45
N GLU A 61 4.73 0.14 -3.26
CA GLU A 61 6.15 -0.18 -3.33
C GLU A 61 6.77 0.23 -4.67
N ARG A 62 6.14 -0.15 -5.80
CA ARG A 62 6.62 0.19 -7.14
C ARG A 62 6.65 1.70 -7.37
N LYS A 63 5.58 2.39 -7.00
CA LYS A 63 5.50 3.85 -7.11
C LYS A 63 6.54 4.56 -6.24
N LEU A 64 6.70 4.15 -5.00
CA LEU A 64 7.71 4.75 -4.13
C LEU A 64 9.15 4.46 -4.60
N ASN A 65 9.41 3.33 -5.27
CA ASN A 65 10.71 3.10 -5.89
C ASN A 65 11.00 4.13 -7.00
N VAL A 66 9.99 4.52 -7.78
CA VAL A 66 10.13 5.60 -8.78
C VAL A 66 10.37 6.95 -8.09
N VAL A 67 9.60 7.26 -7.04
CA VAL A 67 9.77 8.49 -6.24
C VAL A 67 11.17 8.56 -5.64
N ASP A 68 11.68 7.46 -5.07
CA ASP A 68 13.03 7.38 -4.52
C ASP A 68 14.09 7.67 -5.60
N GLY A 69 13.95 7.06 -6.77
CA GLY A 69 14.88 7.25 -7.88
C GLY A 69 14.96 8.70 -8.33
N ALA A 70 13.82 9.38 -8.42
CA ALA A 70 13.72 10.72 -8.96
C ALA A 70 13.92 11.83 -7.91
N TYR A 71 13.43 11.66 -6.69
CA TYR A 71 13.24 12.77 -5.74
C TYR A 71 13.92 12.62 -4.39
N LYS A 72 14.59 11.50 -4.07
CA LYS A 72 15.20 11.27 -2.75
C LYS A 72 16.22 12.30 -2.27
N ARG A 73 16.75 13.13 -3.17
CA ARG A 73 17.72 14.19 -2.84
C ARG A 73 17.08 15.40 -2.18
N SER A 74 15.79 15.62 -2.39
CA SER A 74 14.99 16.70 -1.79
C SER A 74 13.88 16.07 -0.98
N GLN A 75 13.90 16.27 0.34
CA GLN A 75 12.85 15.75 1.23
C GLN A 75 11.47 16.29 0.84
N TRP A 76 11.38 17.59 0.54
CA TRP A 76 10.14 18.25 0.15
C TRP A 76 9.55 17.66 -1.15
N ASP A 77 10.37 17.51 -2.18
CA ASP A 77 9.92 16.94 -3.45
C ASP A 77 9.51 15.47 -3.28
N TRP A 78 10.27 14.71 -2.48
CA TRP A 78 9.92 13.34 -2.17
C TRP A 78 8.57 13.25 -1.47
N GLU A 79 8.34 14.07 -0.45
CA GLU A 79 7.07 14.10 0.31
C GLU A 79 5.88 14.37 -0.61
N ILE A 80 5.96 15.38 -1.47
CA ILE A 80 4.89 15.72 -2.43
C ILE A 80 4.60 14.52 -3.34
N HIS A 81 5.61 13.97 -3.99
CA HIS A 81 5.41 12.89 -4.97
C HIS A 81 5.02 11.56 -4.31
N ALA A 82 5.53 11.28 -3.11
CA ALA A 82 5.10 10.12 -2.33
C ALA A 82 3.63 10.24 -1.90
N MET A 83 3.16 11.44 -1.56
CA MET A 83 1.74 11.67 -1.27
C MET A 83 0.86 11.51 -2.51
N VAL A 84 1.31 11.97 -3.68
CA VAL A 84 0.61 11.72 -4.96
C VAL A 84 0.52 10.21 -5.22
N ALA A 85 1.63 9.49 -5.07
CA ALA A 85 1.66 8.03 -5.22
C ALA A 85 0.66 7.34 -4.28
N ALA A 86 0.70 7.71 -3.01
CA ALA A 86 -0.19 7.15 -2.00
C ALA A 86 -1.66 7.49 -2.28
N SER A 87 -2.01 8.73 -2.60
CA SER A 87 -3.38 9.17 -2.86
C SER A 87 -3.98 8.65 -4.17
N SER A 88 -3.19 8.00 -5.01
CA SER A 88 -3.66 7.38 -6.26
C SER A 88 -4.20 5.95 -6.08
N LEU A 89 -4.14 5.42 -4.86
CA LEU A 89 -4.58 4.06 -4.54
C LEU A 89 -5.95 4.07 -3.87
N TYR A 90 -6.85 3.23 -4.37
CA TYR A 90 -8.21 3.08 -3.85
C TYR A 90 -8.47 1.60 -3.60
N GLY A 91 -9.03 1.29 -2.44
CA GLY A 91 -9.45 -0.07 -2.10
C GLY A 91 -10.88 -0.08 -1.59
N VAL A 92 -11.60 -1.15 -1.89
CA VAL A 92 -12.92 -1.44 -1.31
C VAL A 92 -12.81 -2.76 -0.57
N GLU A 93 -13.31 -2.80 0.66
CA GLU A 93 -13.29 -4.00 1.48
C GLU A 93 -14.55 -4.06 2.34
N LEU A 94 -15.20 -5.23 2.36
CA LEU A 94 -16.43 -5.44 3.12
C LEU A 94 -16.16 -5.66 4.62
N LEU A 95 -15.02 -6.27 4.96
CA LEU A 95 -14.72 -6.69 6.32
C LEU A 95 -13.90 -5.64 7.05
N PRO A 96 -14.40 -5.03 8.15
CA PRO A 96 -13.74 -3.92 8.84
C PRO A 96 -12.33 -4.24 9.35
N ASP A 97 -12.08 -5.49 9.76
CA ASP A 97 -10.76 -5.92 10.23
C ASP A 97 -9.73 -5.95 9.09
N ASN A 98 -10.13 -6.36 7.88
CA ASN A 98 -9.27 -6.30 6.70
C ASN A 98 -9.02 -4.85 6.28
N THR A 99 -10.05 -4.00 6.35
CA THR A 99 -9.90 -2.56 6.11
C THR A 99 -8.84 -1.96 7.02
N ALA A 100 -8.93 -2.23 8.33
CA ALA A 100 -7.95 -1.75 9.30
C ALA A 100 -6.54 -2.31 9.04
N ASP A 101 -6.44 -3.61 8.74
CA ASP A 101 -5.17 -4.26 8.41
C ASP A 101 -4.53 -3.62 7.17
N CYS A 102 -5.32 -3.41 6.11
CA CYS A 102 -4.87 -2.78 4.87
C CYS A 102 -4.33 -1.37 5.12
N GLN A 103 -5.09 -0.53 5.82
CA GLN A 103 -4.70 0.84 6.15
C GLN A 103 -3.41 0.88 6.98
N ASN A 104 -3.31 0.05 8.03
CA ASN A 104 -2.14 -0.01 8.88
C ASN A 104 -0.90 -0.46 8.10
N ARG A 105 -1.03 -1.49 7.26
CA ARG A 105 0.08 -2.01 6.44
C ARG A 105 0.60 -0.97 5.44
N LEU A 106 -0.30 -0.25 4.76
CA LEU A 106 0.08 0.82 3.83
C LEU A 106 0.78 1.96 4.55
N PHE A 107 0.23 2.38 5.69
CA PHE A 107 0.81 3.43 6.52
C PHE A 107 2.20 3.05 7.05
N ASP A 108 2.34 1.84 7.61
CA ASP A 108 3.61 1.38 8.17
C ASP A 108 4.67 1.23 7.09
N TYR A 109 4.28 0.77 5.88
CA TYR A 109 5.19 0.70 4.75
C TYR A 109 5.70 2.08 4.34
N PHE A 110 4.80 3.05 4.17
CA PHE A 110 5.12 4.44 3.86
C PHE A 110 6.04 5.07 4.93
N LYS A 111 5.64 4.95 6.18
CA LYS A 111 6.40 5.46 7.34
C LYS A 111 7.80 4.86 7.44
N LYS A 112 7.93 3.56 7.21
CA LYS A 112 9.23 2.88 7.21
C LYS A 112 10.14 3.43 6.11
N ARG A 113 9.60 3.61 4.88
CA ARG A 113 10.34 4.16 3.75
C ARG A 113 10.82 5.58 4.05
N TYR A 114 9.93 6.45 4.52
CA TYR A 114 10.25 7.81 4.92
C TYR A 114 11.36 7.87 5.97
N LYS A 115 11.23 7.11 7.06
CA LYS A 115 12.23 7.05 8.12
C LYS A 115 13.59 6.52 7.66
N THR A 116 13.60 5.62 6.68
CA THR A 116 14.84 5.09 6.12
C THR A 116 15.62 6.16 5.35
N LEU A 117 14.90 7.02 4.63
CA LEU A 117 15.52 8.08 3.81
C LEU A 117 15.89 9.32 4.66
N TYR A 118 15.05 9.69 5.62
CA TYR A 118 15.13 10.96 6.33
C TYR A 118 15.18 10.80 7.84
N LYS A 119 16.10 9.95 8.34
CA LYS A 119 16.28 9.63 9.78
C LYS A 119 16.49 10.84 10.68
N ASN A 120 17.12 11.90 10.15
CA ASN A 120 17.50 13.10 10.90
C ASN A 120 16.51 14.26 10.71
N SER A 121 15.42 14.07 9.97
CA SER A 121 14.45 15.14 9.81
C SER A 121 13.64 15.31 11.09
N ILE A 122 13.59 16.55 11.58
CA ILE A 122 12.97 16.97 12.84
C ILE A 122 11.43 16.92 12.78
N ILE A 123 10.86 16.54 11.65
CA ILE A 123 9.41 16.36 11.55
C ILE A 123 9.07 15.10 12.36
N LYS A 124 8.68 15.34 13.62
CA LYS A 124 7.86 14.39 14.35
C LYS A 124 6.62 14.14 13.50
N MET A 125 6.61 13.02 12.78
CA MET A 125 5.37 12.45 12.31
C MET A 125 4.61 12.01 13.57
N GLU A 126 3.99 12.96 14.23
CA GLU A 126 3.01 12.66 15.27
C GLU A 126 1.90 11.89 14.56
N THR A 127 1.65 10.71 15.06
CA THR A 127 0.75 9.71 14.48
C THR A 127 -0.68 10.22 14.28
N ASP A 128 -1.02 11.36 14.87
CA ASP A 128 -2.35 11.95 14.79
C ASP A 128 -2.53 12.97 13.66
N THR A 129 -1.44 13.41 13.00
CA THR A 129 -1.51 14.50 12.01
C THR A 129 -1.45 14.04 10.57
N LEU A 130 -1.17 12.77 10.33
CA LEU A 130 -1.21 12.28 8.97
C LEU A 130 -2.66 12.00 8.56
N HIS A 131 -3.23 12.96 7.86
CA HIS A 131 -4.46 12.79 7.06
C HIS A 131 -4.45 11.55 6.16
N VAL A 132 -3.29 10.89 5.98
CA VAL A 132 -3.17 9.59 5.30
C VAL A 132 -4.06 8.51 5.91
N LYS A 133 -4.34 8.55 7.21
CA LYS A 133 -5.36 7.66 7.83
C LYS A 133 -6.79 8.02 7.43
N ARG A 134 -7.03 9.24 6.97
CA ARG A 134 -8.39 9.74 6.63
C ARG A 134 -8.60 9.97 5.13
N CYS A 135 -7.53 10.17 4.36
CA CYS A 135 -7.64 10.28 2.88
C CYS A 135 -7.49 8.91 2.27
N THR A 136 -8.28 8.08 2.82
CA THR A 136 -7.90 6.83 2.58
C THR A 136 -8.65 5.88 1.80
N PHE A 137 -8.03 5.29 1.36
CA PHE A 137 -7.69 4.17 0.55
C PHE A 137 -8.70 3.01 0.62
N VAL A 138 -9.53 2.93 1.63
CA VAL A 138 -10.50 1.86 1.77
C VAL A 138 -11.80 2.44 2.29
N SER A 139 -12.83 2.41 1.47
CA SER A 139 -14.20 2.73 1.84
C SER A 139 -15.01 1.45 1.96
N CYS A 140 -15.81 1.35 3.00
CA CYS A 140 -16.85 0.32 3.12
C CYS A 140 -18.06 0.71 2.28
#